data_ccc79b724b27918ad4043faff8753397
#
_entry.id   ccc79b724b27918ad4043faff8753397
#
_cell.length_a   1.000
_cell.length_b   1.000
_cell.length_c   1.000
_cell.angle_alpha   90.00
_cell.angle_beta   90.00
_cell.angle_gamma   90.00
#
_symmetry.space_group_name_H-M   'P 1'
#
loop_
_entity.id
_entity.type
_entity.pdbx_description
1 polymer ?
#
loop_
_entity_poly.entity_id
_entity_poly.type
_entity_poly.pdbx_seq_one_letter_code
_entity_poly.pdbx_strand_id
1 'polypeptide(L)'
;MKLNWAERLAVNNPLRPLQQRLEMNWYYRRVKLEAEARILEIGCGRGAGALLIKDTFHLRHVHALDLDIDMIRKADPYLSQKEKDGISFLVGDVCALPFEDSTMDAVFGFGVLHHVPDWQSALGEIVRVLKCGGLYFFEELYPSLYQNFITRRILLHPAENRFDSGTLKKTIAASGLAMGDYLENRHLEILGYAAKM
;
A
#
# COMPACT_ATOMS: atom_id res chain seq x y z
N MET A 1 1.89 13.02 0.71
CA MET A 1 2.81 13.88 1.50
C MET A 1 4.14 13.19 1.64
N LYS A 2 5.29 13.89 1.52
CA LYS A 2 6.61 13.25 1.70
C LYS A 2 6.85 12.95 3.18
N LEU A 3 7.38 11.76 3.48
CA LEU A 3 7.72 11.33 4.83
C LEU A 3 8.85 12.18 5.42
N ASN A 4 8.74 12.52 6.71
CA ASN A 4 9.83 13.17 7.44
C ASN A 4 10.92 12.14 7.83
N TRP A 5 11.99 12.62 8.49
CA TRP A 5 13.12 11.74 8.87
C TRP A 5 12.72 10.63 9.85
N ALA A 6 11.80 10.89 10.77
CA ALA A 6 11.37 9.92 11.79
C ALA A 6 10.44 8.85 11.17
N GLU A 7 9.54 9.25 10.28
CA GLU A 7 8.69 8.35 9.50
C GLU A 7 9.55 7.48 8.57
N ARG A 8 10.57 8.08 7.91
CA ARG A 8 11.54 7.31 7.11
C ARG A 8 12.29 6.30 7.95
N LEU A 9 12.62 6.60 9.21
CA LEU A 9 13.27 5.65 10.13
C LEU A 9 12.31 4.52 10.51
N ALA A 10 11.04 4.82 10.78
CA ALA A 10 10.02 3.83 11.11
C ALA A 10 9.73 2.87 9.94
N VAL A 11 9.53 3.42 8.74
CA VAL A 11 9.30 2.64 7.51
C VAL A 11 10.53 1.78 7.12
N ASN A 12 11.73 2.28 7.39
CA ASN A 12 12.99 1.55 7.13
C ASN A 12 13.47 0.72 8.33
N ASN A 13 12.63 0.48 9.34
CA ASN A 13 12.95 -0.39 10.47
C ASN A 13 13.32 -1.80 9.96
N PRO A 14 14.42 -2.41 10.44
CA PRO A 14 14.85 -3.75 10.02
C PRO A 14 13.83 -4.86 10.32
N LEU A 15 12.90 -4.65 11.23
CA LEU A 15 11.80 -5.60 11.51
C LEU A 15 10.64 -5.50 10.51
N ARG A 16 10.51 -4.40 9.77
CA ARG A 16 9.42 -4.20 8.80
C ARG A 16 9.38 -5.29 7.71
N PRO A 17 10.50 -5.72 7.10
CA PRO A 17 10.48 -6.82 6.13
C PRO A 17 9.97 -8.15 6.71
N LEU A 18 10.22 -8.43 7.99
CA LEU A 18 9.70 -9.63 8.64
C LEU A 18 8.18 -9.54 8.84
N GLN A 19 7.69 -8.40 9.30
CA GLN A 19 6.25 -8.13 9.42
C GLN A 19 5.57 -8.27 8.06
N GLN A 20 6.07 -7.60 7.01
CA GLN A 20 5.53 -7.68 5.65
C GLN A 20 5.52 -9.12 5.09
N ARG A 21 6.51 -9.95 5.42
CA ARG A 21 6.48 -11.38 5.05
C ARG A 21 5.33 -12.13 5.69
N LEU A 22 4.99 -11.84 6.95
CA LEU A 22 3.84 -12.46 7.63
C LEU A 22 2.53 -12.01 6.99
N GLU A 23 2.41 -10.72 6.68
CA GLU A 23 1.28 -10.13 5.96
C GLU A 23 1.11 -10.77 4.56
N MET A 24 2.20 -10.88 3.79
CA MET A 24 2.18 -11.53 2.48
C MET A 24 1.77 -12.99 2.56
N ASN A 25 2.28 -13.76 3.53
CA ASN A 25 1.87 -15.13 3.76
C ASN A 25 0.39 -15.24 4.12
N TRP A 26 -0.14 -14.26 4.87
CA TRP A 26 -1.55 -14.20 5.20
C TRP A 26 -2.43 -13.98 3.97
N TYR A 27 -2.04 -13.07 3.06
CA TYR A 27 -2.72 -12.86 1.77
C TYR A 27 -2.61 -14.07 0.85
N TYR A 28 -1.41 -14.63 0.68
CA TYR A 28 -1.15 -15.77 -0.21
C TYR A 28 -2.01 -17.00 0.11
N ARG A 29 -2.32 -17.22 1.39
CA ARG A 29 -3.19 -18.33 1.82
C ARG A 29 -4.67 -18.12 1.48
N ARG A 30 -5.08 -16.91 1.13
CA ARG A 30 -6.48 -16.53 0.90
C ARG A 30 -6.79 -16.22 -0.54
N VAL A 31 -5.82 -15.71 -1.25
CA VAL A 31 -5.99 -15.25 -2.63
C VAL A 31 -4.87 -15.81 -3.49
N LYS A 32 -5.23 -16.18 -4.71
CA LYS A 32 -4.27 -16.55 -5.76
C LYS A 32 -4.25 -15.45 -6.81
N LEU A 33 -3.05 -15.08 -7.25
CA LEU A 33 -2.84 -14.20 -8.40
C LEU A 33 -2.11 -15.01 -9.47
N GLU A 34 -2.50 -14.81 -10.73
CA GLU A 34 -1.82 -15.43 -11.85
C GLU A 34 -0.46 -14.77 -12.10
N ALA A 35 0.52 -15.54 -12.58
CA ALA A 35 1.88 -15.02 -12.81
C ALA A 35 1.92 -13.80 -13.75
N GLU A 36 0.97 -13.71 -14.68
CA GLU A 36 0.82 -12.62 -15.65
C GLU A 36 -0.07 -11.47 -15.15
N ALA A 37 -0.57 -11.54 -13.90
CA ALA A 37 -1.42 -10.51 -13.34
C ALA A 37 -0.70 -9.15 -13.34
N ARG A 38 -1.41 -8.10 -13.72
CA ARG A 38 -0.91 -6.70 -13.68
C ARG A 38 -1.08 -6.16 -12.26
N ILE A 39 0.02 -5.98 -11.59
CA ILE A 39 0.08 -5.59 -10.18
C ILE A 39 0.65 -4.18 -10.04
N LEU A 40 0.04 -3.40 -9.17
CA LEU A 40 0.53 -2.10 -8.73
C LEU A 40 0.76 -2.12 -7.22
N GLU A 41 1.96 -1.74 -6.78
CA GLU A 41 2.19 -1.29 -5.40
C GLU A 41 2.21 0.24 -5.37
N ILE A 42 1.41 0.84 -4.50
CA ILE A 42 1.42 2.27 -4.17
C ILE A 42 2.22 2.50 -2.90
N GLY A 43 2.99 3.60 -2.84
CA GLY A 43 3.86 3.91 -1.71
C GLY A 43 5.01 2.91 -1.54
N CYS A 44 5.59 2.47 -2.65
CA CYS A 44 6.58 1.38 -2.67
C CYS A 44 7.90 1.69 -1.95
N GLY A 45 8.17 2.96 -1.64
CA GLY A 45 9.41 3.38 -1.01
C GLY A 45 10.63 2.97 -1.84
N ARG A 46 11.51 2.15 -1.24
CA ARG A 46 12.71 1.59 -1.91
C ARG A 46 12.47 0.22 -2.56
N GLY A 47 11.23 -0.22 -2.70
CA GLY A 47 10.85 -1.41 -3.44
C GLY A 47 10.88 -2.73 -2.66
N ALA A 48 11.03 -2.69 -1.34
CA ALA A 48 11.02 -3.92 -0.53
C ALA A 48 9.69 -4.68 -0.62
N GLY A 49 8.56 -3.94 -0.60
CA GLY A 49 7.23 -4.50 -0.76
C GLY A 49 7.02 -5.09 -2.15
N ALA A 50 7.42 -4.36 -3.21
CA ALA A 50 7.31 -4.84 -4.59
C ALA A 50 8.05 -6.16 -4.83
N LEU A 51 9.28 -6.27 -4.29
CA LEU A 51 10.03 -7.53 -4.33
C LEU A 51 9.28 -8.64 -3.62
N LEU A 52 8.78 -8.36 -2.42
CA LEU A 52 8.09 -9.35 -1.61
C LEU A 52 6.77 -9.82 -2.25
N ILE A 53 6.00 -8.90 -2.84
CA ILE A 53 4.78 -9.20 -3.62
C ILE A 53 5.15 -10.11 -4.79
N LYS A 54 6.15 -9.72 -5.59
CA LYS A 54 6.61 -10.48 -6.76
C LYS A 54 6.99 -11.91 -6.38
N ASP A 55 7.81 -12.05 -5.34
CA ASP A 55 8.33 -13.36 -4.93
C ASP A 55 7.24 -14.25 -4.30
N THR A 56 6.37 -13.66 -3.46
CA THR A 56 5.31 -14.43 -2.76
C THR A 56 4.26 -14.97 -3.70
N PHE A 57 3.84 -14.17 -4.68
CA PHE A 57 2.81 -14.58 -5.65
C PHE A 57 3.39 -15.12 -6.95
N HIS A 58 4.73 -15.25 -7.05
CA HIS A 58 5.43 -15.75 -8.24
C HIS A 58 5.10 -14.97 -9.51
N LEU A 59 5.01 -13.65 -9.39
CA LEU A 59 4.62 -12.75 -10.46
C LEU A 59 5.78 -12.46 -11.41
N ARG A 60 5.48 -12.27 -12.69
CA ARG A 60 6.46 -11.84 -13.68
C ARG A 60 6.79 -10.35 -13.55
N HIS A 61 5.79 -9.54 -13.19
CA HIS A 61 5.98 -8.10 -13.17
C HIS A 61 5.15 -7.41 -12.08
N VAL A 62 5.74 -6.37 -11.46
CA VAL A 62 5.09 -5.47 -10.50
C VAL A 62 5.42 -4.03 -10.88
N HIS A 63 4.41 -3.18 -11.00
CA HIS A 63 4.58 -1.73 -11.05
C HIS A 63 4.68 -1.22 -9.61
N ALA A 64 5.73 -0.44 -9.31
CA ALA A 64 6.01 0.07 -7.98
C ALA A 64 6.04 1.60 -8.00
N LEU A 65 5.02 2.26 -7.42
CA LEU A 65 4.83 3.70 -7.49
C LEU A 65 5.06 4.34 -6.13
N ASP A 66 5.81 5.45 -6.12
CA ASP A 66 5.98 6.31 -4.95
C ASP A 66 5.95 7.79 -5.35
N LEU A 67 5.46 8.65 -4.45
CA LEU A 67 5.47 10.10 -4.65
C LEU A 67 6.87 10.70 -4.54
N ASP A 68 7.76 10.08 -3.74
CA ASP A 68 9.09 10.59 -3.43
C ASP A 68 10.16 9.93 -4.32
N ILE A 69 10.64 10.68 -5.32
CA ILE A 69 11.73 10.23 -6.20
C ILE A 69 12.99 9.83 -5.42
N ASP A 70 13.24 10.42 -4.24
CA ASP A 70 14.40 10.05 -3.43
C ASP A 70 14.26 8.66 -2.81
N MET A 71 13.02 8.22 -2.57
CA MET A 71 12.77 6.84 -2.15
C MET A 71 12.98 5.87 -3.31
N ILE A 72 12.50 6.19 -4.50
CA ILE A 72 12.75 5.38 -5.72
C ILE A 72 14.26 5.26 -6.01
N ARG A 73 15.02 6.36 -5.93
CA ARG A 73 16.48 6.33 -6.13
C ARG A 73 17.21 5.42 -5.12
N LYS A 74 16.66 5.22 -3.93
CA LYS A 74 17.22 4.31 -2.93
C LYS A 74 16.99 2.83 -3.25
N ALA A 75 16.16 2.50 -4.23
CA ALA A 75 16.02 1.13 -4.70
C ALA A 75 17.33 0.61 -5.32
N ASP A 76 18.10 1.47 -6.01
CA ASP A 76 19.36 1.07 -6.63
C ASP A 76 20.41 0.51 -5.67
N PRO A 77 20.74 1.16 -4.56
CA PRO A 77 21.66 0.59 -3.58
C PRO A 77 21.01 -0.48 -2.68
N TYR A 78 19.69 -0.54 -2.62
CA TYR A 78 18.98 -1.45 -1.72
C TYR A 78 18.70 -2.82 -2.33
N LEU A 79 18.31 -2.87 -3.61
CA LEU A 79 18.00 -4.08 -4.36
C LEU A 79 19.12 -4.38 -5.36
N SER A 80 19.54 -5.63 -5.44
CA SER A 80 20.42 -6.11 -6.51
C SER A 80 19.71 -6.01 -7.87
N GLN A 81 20.47 -6.03 -8.96
CA GLN A 81 19.91 -6.00 -10.31
C GLN A 81 18.95 -7.16 -10.57
N LYS A 82 19.25 -8.35 -10.04
CA LYS A 82 18.38 -9.53 -10.13
C LYS A 82 17.06 -9.35 -9.39
N GLU A 83 17.07 -8.69 -8.24
CA GLU A 83 15.84 -8.42 -7.46
C GLU A 83 14.96 -7.37 -8.14
N LYS A 84 15.56 -6.39 -8.81
CA LYS A 84 14.83 -5.38 -9.61
C LYS A 84 14.24 -5.94 -10.90
N ASP A 85 14.72 -7.08 -11.39
CA ASP A 85 14.14 -7.69 -12.59
C ASP A 85 12.65 -8.02 -12.38
N GLY A 86 11.83 -7.57 -13.33
CA GLY A 86 10.37 -7.64 -13.21
C GLY A 86 9.74 -6.61 -12.27
N ILE A 87 10.46 -5.55 -11.85
CA ILE A 87 9.89 -4.42 -11.10
C ILE A 87 10.09 -3.12 -11.90
N SER A 88 8.99 -2.44 -12.22
CA SER A 88 9.03 -1.10 -12.83
C SER A 88 8.75 -0.03 -11.78
N PHE A 89 9.77 0.78 -11.49
CA PHE A 89 9.64 1.90 -10.57
C PHE A 89 9.10 3.15 -11.27
N LEU A 90 8.08 3.77 -10.66
CA LEU A 90 7.43 4.99 -11.16
C LEU A 90 7.35 6.05 -10.06
N VAL A 91 7.53 7.31 -10.44
CA VAL A 91 7.21 8.44 -9.57
C VAL A 91 5.81 8.94 -9.92
N GLY A 92 4.92 8.99 -8.94
CA GLY A 92 3.54 9.41 -9.18
C GLY A 92 2.74 9.64 -7.90
N ASP A 93 1.61 10.30 -8.05
CA ASP A 93 0.66 10.55 -6.97
C ASP A 93 -0.44 9.49 -6.99
N VAL A 94 -0.75 8.92 -5.85
CA VAL A 94 -1.85 7.96 -5.71
C VAL A 94 -3.23 8.58 -5.98
N CYS A 95 -3.35 9.91 -5.84
CA CYS A 95 -4.56 10.64 -6.19
C CYS A 95 -4.71 10.90 -7.70
N ALA A 96 -3.73 10.52 -8.53
CA ALA A 96 -3.73 10.66 -9.99
C ALA A 96 -2.85 9.57 -10.60
N LEU A 97 -3.30 8.33 -10.53
CA LEU A 97 -2.52 7.17 -10.99
C LEU A 97 -2.32 7.18 -12.50
N PRO A 98 -1.06 7.00 -13.01
CA PRO A 98 -0.75 7.07 -14.43
C PRO A 98 -1.11 5.77 -15.18
N PHE A 99 -2.28 5.22 -14.91
CA PHE A 99 -2.79 3.99 -15.51
C PHE A 99 -4.22 4.20 -16.01
N GLU A 100 -4.57 3.48 -17.06
CA GLU A 100 -5.93 3.49 -17.62
C GLU A 100 -6.92 2.77 -16.68
N ASP A 101 -8.21 3.06 -16.86
CA ASP A 101 -9.29 2.43 -16.13
C ASP A 101 -9.29 0.92 -16.33
N SER A 102 -9.58 0.19 -15.27
CA SER A 102 -9.80 -1.27 -15.31
C SER A 102 -8.64 -2.05 -15.96
N THR A 103 -7.40 -1.69 -15.62
CA THR A 103 -6.19 -2.34 -16.15
C THR A 103 -5.45 -3.20 -15.15
N MET A 104 -5.63 -2.99 -13.84
CA MET A 104 -4.92 -3.71 -12.78
C MET A 104 -5.74 -4.89 -12.25
N ASP A 105 -5.09 -6.04 -12.11
CA ASP A 105 -5.68 -7.21 -11.45
C ASP A 105 -5.61 -7.08 -9.93
N ALA A 106 -4.55 -6.43 -9.42
CA ALA A 106 -4.48 -6.08 -8.01
C ALA A 106 -3.67 -4.80 -7.75
N VAL A 107 -4.06 -4.09 -6.67
CA VAL A 107 -3.31 -2.96 -6.10
C VAL A 107 -2.96 -3.30 -4.65
N PHE A 108 -1.72 -3.05 -4.25
CA PHE A 108 -1.22 -3.20 -2.89
C PHE A 108 -0.85 -1.84 -2.30
N GLY A 109 -1.25 -1.60 -1.05
CA GLY A 109 -0.88 -0.40 -0.30
C GLY A 109 -0.58 -0.76 1.15
N PHE A 110 0.68 -0.60 1.56
CA PHE A 110 1.13 -0.91 2.92
C PHE A 110 1.41 0.36 3.70
N GLY A 111 0.43 0.82 4.46
CA GLY A 111 0.56 2.03 5.26
C GLY A 111 0.60 3.30 4.41
N VAL A 112 -0.28 3.44 3.44
CA VAL A 112 -0.25 4.54 2.47
C VAL A 112 -1.35 5.56 2.68
N LEU A 113 -2.60 5.14 2.75
CA LEU A 113 -3.74 6.06 2.74
C LEU A 113 -3.74 7.01 3.94
N HIS A 114 -3.26 6.56 5.11
CA HIS A 114 -3.19 7.42 6.29
C HIS A 114 -2.14 8.55 6.18
N HIS A 115 -1.26 8.51 5.16
CA HIS A 115 -0.36 9.61 4.81
C HIS A 115 -0.92 10.54 3.74
N VAL A 116 -2.05 10.21 3.13
CA VAL A 116 -2.66 10.97 2.02
C VAL A 116 -3.73 11.90 2.57
N PRO A 117 -3.61 13.23 2.41
CA PRO A 117 -4.63 14.17 2.91
C PRO A 117 -6.00 13.94 2.28
N ASP A 118 -6.05 13.65 0.98
CA ASP A 118 -7.27 13.28 0.25
C ASP A 118 -7.26 11.77 -0.07
N TRP A 119 -7.31 10.97 0.99
CA TRP A 119 -7.28 9.52 0.87
C TRP A 119 -8.52 8.94 0.18
N GLN A 120 -9.64 9.67 0.18
CA GLN A 120 -10.85 9.27 -0.55
C GLN A 120 -10.62 9.35 -2.06
N SER A 121 -9.99 10.41 -2.57
CA SER A 121 -9.58 10.51 -3.97
C SER A 121 -8.57 9.43 -4.34
N ALA A 122 -7.61 9.15 -3.47
CA ALA A 122 -6.66 8.05 -3.67
C ALA A 122 -7.39 6.69 -3.77
N LEU A 123 -8.35 6.42 -2.88
CA LEU A 123 -9.17 5.21 -2.95
C LEU A 123 -10.00 5.15 -4.24
N GLY A 124 -10.54 6.29 -4.69
CA GLY A 124 -11.23 6.41 -5.98
C GLY A 124 -10.34 6.03 -7.16
N GLU A 125 -9.10 6.48 -7.19
CA GLU A 125 -8.11 6.13 -8.20
C GLU A 125 -7.73 4.63 -8.16
N ILE A 126 -7.56 4.07 -6.97
CA ILE A 126 -7.34 2.62 -6.80
C ILE A 126 -8.50 1.83 -7.41
N VAL A 127 -9.74 2.22 -7.10
CA VAL A 127 -10.94 1.58 -7.68
C VAL A 127 -10.99 1.78 -9.20
N ARG A 128 -10.67 2.98 -9.70
CA ARG A 128 -10.68 3.27 -11.13
C ARG A 128 -9.76 2.33 -11.91
N VAL A 129 -8.51 2.15 -11.46
CA VAL A 129 -7.53 1.32 -12.17
C VAL A 129 -7.77 -0.18 -12.01
N LEU A 130 -8.46 -0.63 -10.96
CA LEU A 130 -8.79 -2.03 -10.77
C LEU A 130 -9.81 -2.52 -11.82
N LYS A 131 -9.58 -3.71 -12.35
CA LYS A 131 -10.59 -4.46 -13.12
C LYS A 131 -11.78 -4.84 -12.25
N CYS A 132 -12.94 -5.14 -12.84
CA CYS A 132 -14.02 -5.82 -12.14
C CYS A 132 -13.51 -7.16 -11.61
N GLY A 133 -13.76 -7.47 -10.33
CA GLY A 133 -13.16 -8.60 -9.61
C GLY A 133 -11.69 -8.41 -9.19
N GLY A 134 -11.04 -7.31 -9.58
CA GLY A 134 -9.69 -6.97 -9.15
C GLY A 134 -9.62 -6.67 -7.66
N LEU A 135 -8.44 -6.84 -7.06
CA LEU A 135 -8.27 -6.84 -5.60
C LEU A 135 -7.45 -5.64 -5.12
N TYR A 136 -7.92 -5.01 -4.06
CA TYR A 136 -7.15 -4.05 -3.29
C TYR A 136 -6.69 -4.70 -1.98
N PHE A 137 -5.39 -4.86 -1.80
CA PHE A 137 -4.74 -5.32 -0.57
C PHE A 137 -4.21 -4.13 0.20
N PHE A 138 -4.54 -4.04 1.48
CA PHE A 138 -4.19 -2.88 2.28
C PHE A 138 -3.77 -3.26 3.70
N GLU A 139 -2.83 -2.52 4.21
CA GLU A 139 -2.51 -2.39 5.63
C GLU A 139 -2.59 -0.91 5.96
N GLU A 140 -3.37 -0.54 6.99
CA GLU A 140 -3.50 0.85 7.40
C GLU A 140 -3.44 1.01 8.91
N LEU A 141 -2.79 2.09 9.34
CA LEU A 141 -2.66 2.44 10.74
C LEU A 141 -3.73 3.44 11.13
N TYR A 142 -4.26 3.30 12.34
CA TYR A 142 -5.25 4.24 12.87
C TYR A 142 -4.61 5.37 13.68
N PRO A 143 -5.24 6.55 13.73
CA PRO A 143 -4.72 7.73 14.42
C PRO A 143 -4.28 7.50 15.86
N SER A 144 -4.97 6.63 16.60
CA SER A 144 -4.62 6.28 17.98
C SER A 144 -3.21 5.71 18.15
N LEU A 145 -2.65 5.07 17.11
CA LEU A 145 -1.29 4.55 17.16
C LEU A 145 -0.24 5.68 17.04
N TYR A 146 -0.45 6.64 16.15
CA TYR A 146 0.56 7.66 15.82
C TYR A 146 0.22 9.07 16.34
N GLN A 147 -0.90 9.25 17.06
CA GLN A 147 -1.32 10.54 17.66
C GLN A 147 -1.20 10.60 19.18
N ASN A 148 -0.47 9.69 19.81
CA ASN A 148 -0.23 9.81 21.23
C ASN A 148 0.62 11.07 21.54
N PHE A 149 0.71 11.46 22.81
CA PHE A 149 1.39 12.68 23.26
C PHE A 149 2.85 12.80 22.76
N ILE A 150 3.53 11.67 22.51
CA ILE A 150 4.91 11.62 22.06
C ILE A 150 4.98 11.67 20.52
N THR A 151 4.25 10.80 19.84
CA THR A 151 4.36 10.60 18.40
C THR A 151 3.81 11.75 17.58
N ARG A 152 2.77 12.46 18.05
CA ARG A 152 2.18 13.62 17.36
C ARG A 152 3.16 14.80 17.14
N ARG A 153 4.27 14.86 17.89
CA ARG A 153 5.31 15.88 17.74
C ARG A 153 6.44 15.45 16.81
N ILE A 154 6.52 14.16 16.52
CA ILE A 154 7.64 13.56 15.80
C ILE A 154 7.20 13.12 14.41
N LEU A 155 5.96 12.63 14.26
CA LEU A 155 5.42 12.13 13.02
C LEU A 155 4.54 13.19 12.35
N LEU A 156 4.83 13.52 11.09
CA LEU A 156 4.07 14.47 10.27
C LEU A 156 2.94 13.75 9.52
N HIS A 157 1.93 13.29 10.24
CA HIS A 157 0.71 12.80 9.60
C HIS A 157 -0.25 13.96 9.30
N PRO A 158 -1.12 13.84 8.29
CA PRO A 158 -2.17 14.83 8.06
C PRO A 158 -2.94 15.09 9.35
N ALA A 159 -3.17 16.36 9.69
CA ALA A 159 -3.90 16.73 10.91
C ALA A 159 -5.40 16.55 10.77
N GLU A 160 -5.90 16.66 9.54
CA GLU A 160 -7.31 16.63 9.15
C GLU A 160 -7.60 15.45 8.23
N ASN A 161 -8.89 15.16 8.00
CA ASN A 161 -9.38 14.14 7.09
C ASN A 161 -8.78 12.74 7.35
N ARG A 162 -8.84 12.30 8.60
CA ARG A 162 -8.34 10.98 9.02
C ARG A 162 -9.48 9.99 9.11
N PHE A 163 -9.15 8.72 9.01
CA PHE A 163 -10.11 7.65 9.16
C PHE A 163 -9.83 6.80 10.40
N ASP A 164 -10.89 6.38 11.03
CA ASP A 164 -10.93 5.25 11.94
C ASP A 164 -11.42 3.98 11.20
N SER A 165 -11.48 2.87 11.92
CA SER A 165 -11.98 1.59 11.41
C SER A 165 -13.34 1.72 10.70
N GLY A 166 -14.28 2.40 11.35
CA GLY A 166 -15.65 2.54 10.83
C GLY A 166 -15.69 3.37 9.55
N THR A 167 -15.00 4.50 9.54
CA THR A 167 -14.92 5.40 8.40
C THR A 167 -14.23 4.74 7.22
N LEU A 168 -13.09 4.07 7.44
CA LEU A 168 -12.37 3.38 6.37
C LEU A 168 -13.26 2.31 5.70
N LYS A 169 -13.85 1.42 6.49
CA LYS A 169 -14.69 0.33 5.96
C LYS A 169 -15.94 0.85 5.23
N LYS A 170 -16.58 1.89 5.75
CA LYS A 170 -17.72 2.52 5.06
C LYS A 170 -17.31 3.14 3.73
N THR A 171 -16.16 3.82 3.68
CA THR A 171 -15.68 4.44 2.44
C THR A 171 -15.25 3.39 1.42
N ILE A 172 -14.57 2.32 1.83
CA ILE A 172 -14.25 1.18 0.96
C ILE A 172 -15.53 0.62 0.32
N ALA A 173 -16.56 0.34 1.12
CA ALA A 173 -17.83 -0.17 0.60
C ALA A 173 -18.55 0.85 -0.31
N ALA A 174 -18.57 2.12 0.05
CA ALA A 174 -19.18 3.19 -0.77
C ALA A 174 -18.44 3.42 -2.08
N SER A 175 -17.16 3.06 -2.18
CA SER A 175 -16.36 3.18 -3.40
C SER A 175 -16.56 2.01 -4.38
N GLY A 176 -17.44 1.06 -4.09
CA GLY A 176 -17.69 -0.10 -4.95
C GLY A 176 -16.73 -1.27 -4.71
N LEU A 177 -16.12 -1.32 -3.53
CA LEU A 177 -15.28 -2.44 -3.09
C LEU A 177 -16.01 -3.29 -2.06
N ALA A 178 -16.10 -4.59 -2.28
CA ALA A 178 -16.59 -5.57 -1.31
C ALA A 178 -15.44 -6.04 -0.42
N MET A 179 -15.55 -5.84 0.89
CA MET A 179 -14.56 -6.33 1.85
C MET A 179 -14.47 -7.85 1.83
N GLY A 180 -13.26 -8.36 1.69
CA GLY A 180 -12.91 -9.76 1.95
C GLY A 180 -12.52 -9.99 3.41
N ASP A 181 -11.64 -10.98 3.63
CA ASP A 181 -11.09 -11.24 4.97
C ASP A 181 -10.19 -10.09 5.42
N TYR A 182 -10.18 -9.83 6.73
CA TYR A 182 -9.28 -8.87 7.35
C TYR A 182 -8.91 -9.27 8.78
N LEU A 183 -7.74 -8.81 9.22
CA LEU A 183 -7.30 -8.81 10.61
C LEU A 183 -7.31 -7.37 11.10
N GLU A 184 -7.82 -7.14 12.29
CA GLU A 184 -7.95 -5.79 12.82
C GLU A 184 -7.73 -5.72 14.31
N ASN A 185 -6.90 -4.77 14.72
CA ASN A 185 -6.97 -4.18 16.04
C ASN A 185 -7.60 -2.79 15.91
N ARG A 186 -8.85 -2.61 16.37
CA ARG A 186 -9.65 -1.39 16.18
C ARG A 186 -9.02 -0.10 16.69
N HIS A 187 -7.97 -0.20 17.49
CA HIS A 187 -7.23 0.95 18.02
C HIS A 187 -5.88 1.17 17.34
N LEU A 188 -5.37 0.20 16.60
CA LEU A 188 -4.01 0.26 16.06
C LEU A 188 -3.96 0.22 14.55
N GLU A 189 -4.50 -0.84 13.93
CA GLU A 189 -4.27 -1.14 12.53
C GLU A 189 -5.32 -2.09 11.95
N ILE A 190 -5.39 -2.13 10.64
CA ILE A 190 -6.15 -3.12 9.86
C ILE A 190 -5.28 -3.64 8.73
N LEU A 191 -5.32 -4.95 8.52
CA LEU A 191 -4.77 -5.67 7.37
C LEU A 191 -5.90 -6.39 6.68
N GLY A 192 -6.09 -6.22 5.38
CA GLY A 192 -7.19 -6.87 4.67
C GLY A 192 -7.12 -6.72 3.17
N TYR A 193 -8.11 -7.27 2.51
CA TYR A 193 -8.32 -7.03 1.08
C TYR A 193 -9.79 -6.77 0.77
N ALA A 194 -10.04 -6.15 -0.37
CA ALA A 194 -11.38 -5.90 -0.89
C ALA A 194 -11.39 -6.13 -2.40
N ALA A 195 -12.51 -6.60 -2.94
CA ALA A 195 -12.69 -6.87 -4.37
C ALA A 195 -13.57 -5.79 -5.02
N LYS A 196 -13.20 -5.31 -6.21
CA LYS A 196 -14.04 -4.41 -7.01
C LYS A 196 -15.24 -5.19 -7.56
N MET A 197 -16.43 -4.67 -7.24
CA MET A 197 -17.71 -5.23 -7.70
C MET A 197 -17.99 -4.90 -9.17
#